data_87ee307e087f5ee2a4b808585fd8dffe
#
_entry.id   87ee307e087f5ee2a4b808585fd8dffe
#
_cell.length_a   1.000
_cell.length_b   1.000
_cell.length_c   1.000
_cell.angle_alpha   90.00
_cell.angle_beta   90.00
_cell.angle_gamma   90.00
#
_symmetry.space_group_name_H-M   'P 1'
#
loop_
_entity.id
_entity.type
_entity.pdbx_description
1 polymer ?
#
loop_
_entity_poly.entity_id
_entity_poly.type
_entity_poly.pdbx_seq_one_letter_code
_entity_poly.pdbx_strand_id
1 'polypeptide(L)'
;RQMCIRDSSGGEEGARNGPAIMVGYKNKISEDLKNTLSAISAKTDQDCIGFYEGYGSGHFIKMVHNGIEYAEMQLIAEIYEILRRSKKTNEEIANFFDNLKEENRSSYLIEITSKILRQKKDGVYVLDEIKPFASNKGTGKLTVETSLNLKVPTPSIYAAYDARVQSNNKNDWDEINME
;
A
#
# COMPACT_ATOMS: atom_id res chain seq x y z
N ARG A 1 -11.85 -10.79 -30.45
CA ARG A 1 -12.01 -10.19 -29.12
C ARG A 1 -10.61 -9.97 -28.55
N GLN A 2 -10.18 -8.72 -28.50
CA GLN A 2 -8.99 -8.34 -27.73
C GLN A 2 -9.37 -8.46 -26.24
N MET A 3 -8.80 -9.44 -25.53
CA MET A 3 -8.90 -9.48 -24.07
C MET A 3 -7.80 -8.60 -23.50
N CYS A 4 -8.16 -7.38 -23.17
CA CYS A 4 -7.37 -6.50 -22.32
C CYS A 4 -7.89 -6.66 -20.90
N ILE A 5 -7.02 -7.06 -19.97
CA ILE A 5 -7.35 -7.20 -18.57
C ILE A 5 -6.68 -6.03 -17.87
N ARG A 6 -7.46 -5.16 -17.24
CA ARG A 6 -6.96 -4.04 -16.45
C ARG A 6 -7.15 -4.28 -14.97
N ASP A 7 -6.22 -3.82 -14.18
CA ASP A 7 -6.34 -3.63 -12.75
C ASP A 7 -6.09 -2.17 -12.38
N SER A 8 -6.52 -1.75 -11.21
CA SER A 8 -6.40 -0.35 -10.80
C SER A 8 -6.06 -0.21 -9.31
N SER A 9 -5.42 0.91 -8.97
CA SER A 9 -5.13 1.33 -7.60
C SER A 9 -5.72 2.71 -7.34
N GLY A 10 -6.11 2.98 -6.08
CA GLY A 10 -6.65 4.26 -5.64
C GLY A 10 -7.96 4.17 -4.87
N GLY A 11 -8.53 2.98 -4.72
CA GLY A 11 -9.78 2.77 -3.97
C GLY A 11 -10.95 3.58 -4.52
N GLU A 12 -11.85 4.05 -3.64
CA GLU A 12 -13.02 4.86 -3.99
C GLU A 12 -12.63 6.25 -4.51
N GLU A 13 -11.65 6.88 -3.90
CA GLU A 13 -11.15 8.19 -4.32
C GLU A 13 -10.52 8.11 -5.71
N GLY A 14 -9.69 7.10 -5.97
CA GLY A 14 -9.12 6.85 -7.29
C GLY A 14 -10.19 6.55 -8.34
N ALA A 15 -11.28 5.86 -7.97
CA ALA A 15 -12.39 5.64 -8.89
C ALA A 15 -13.09 6.93 -9.31
N ARG A 16 -13.13 7.94 -8.45
CA ARG A 16 -13.73 9.26 -8.72
C ARG A 16 -12.79 10.19 -9.47
N ASN A 17 -11.53 10.25 -9.05
CA ASN A 17 -10.58 11.30 -9.44
C ASN A 17 -9.53 10.82 -10.43
N GLY A 18 -9.55 9.55 -10.78
CA GLY A 18 -8.59 8.88 -11.66
C GLY A 18 -7.73 7.88 -10.89
N PRO A 19 -7.78 6.58 -11.25
CA PRO A 19 -6.94 5.56 -10.66
C PRO A 19 -5.58 5.44 -11.35
N ALA A 20 -4.60 4.85 -10.68
CA ALA A 20 -3.45 4.27 -11.37
C ALA A 20 -3.91 2.98 -12.07
N ILE A 21 -3.58 2.79 -13.34
CA ILE A 21 -4.09 1.70 -14.18
C ILE A 21 -2.96 0.81 -14.69
N MET A 22 -3.07 -0.49 -14.49
CA MET A 22 -2.16 -1.51 -14.98
C MET A 22 -2.88 -2.36 -16.04
N VAL A 23 -2.50 -2.20 -17.31
CA VAL A 23 -3.15 -2.86 -18.44
C VAL A 23 -2.28 -4.02 -18.94
N GLY A 24 -2.79 -5.26 -18.80
CA GLY A 24 -2.19 -6.44 -19.41
C GLY A 24 -2.82 -6.70 -20.78
N TYR A 25 -2.01 -7.02 -21.80
CA TYR A 25 -2.50 -7.35 -23.13
C TYR A 25 -1.68 -8.46 -23.79
N LYS A 26 -2.31 -9.26 -24.64
CA LYS A 26 -1.64 -10.36 -25.35
C LYS A 26 -1.22 -9.97 -26.78
N ASN A 27 -1.99 -9.12 -27.41
CA ASN A 27 -1.79 -8.68 -28.79
C ASN A 27 -1.76 -7.15 -28.84
N LYS A 28 -1.65 -6.58 -30.01
CA LYS A 28 -1.64 -5.12 -30.20
C LYS A 28 -2.89 -4.46 -29.58
N ILE A 29 -2.69 -3.47 -28.74
CA ILE A 29 -3.75 -2.58 -28.24
C ILE A 29 -4.01 -1.49 -29.29
N SER A 30 -5.29 -1.15 -29.55
CA SER A 30 -5.64 -0.01 -30.39
C SER A 30 -5.28 1.30 -29.69
N GLU A 31 -4.90 2.31 -30.45
CA GLU A 31 -4.60 3.64 -29.92
C GLU A 31 -5.84 4.27 -29.26
N ASP A 32 -7.04 4.06 -29.80
CA ASP A 32 -8.29 4.55 -29.20
C ASP A 32 -8.50 4.01 -27.78
N LEU A 33 -8.19 2.72 -27.56
CA LEU A 33 -8.31 2.11 -26.24
C LEU A 33 -7.23 2.66 -25.28
N LYS A 34 -6.01 2.85 -25.76
CA LYS A 34 -4.95 3.48 -24.95
C LYS A 34 -5.36 4.90 -24.54
N ASN A 35 -5.80 5.71 -25.49
CA ASN A 35 -6.23 7.09 -25.25
C ASN A 35 -7.40 7.14 -24.25
N THR A 36 -8.38 6.24 -24.40
CA THR A 36 -9.52 6.16 -23.49
C THR A 36 -9.09 5.81 -22.07
N LEU A 37 -8.22 4.81 -21.90
CA LEU A 37 -7.73 4.41 -20.59
C LEU A 37 -6.80 5.47 -19.96
N SER A 38 -5.96 6.10 -20.77
CA SER A 38 -5.15 7.25 -20.32
C SER A 38 -6.03 8.40 -19.86
N ALA A 39 -7.10 8.72 -20.58
CA ALA A 39 -7.99 9.83 -20.22
C ALA A 39 -8.63 9.68 -18.83
N ILE A 40 -8.89 8.46 -18.38
CA ILE A 40 -9.51 8.18 -17.06
C ILE A 40 -8.49 7.86 -15.96
N SER A 41 -7.19 7.79 -16.27
CA SER A 41 -6.16 7.55 -15.26
C SER A 41 -5.87 8.81 -14.45
N ALA A 42 -5.30 8.63 -13.25
CA ALA A 42 -4.76 9.73 -12.45
C ALA A 42 -3.69 10.48 -13.27
N LYS A 43 -3.58 11.79 -13.00
CA LYS A 43 -2.63 12.68 -13.64
C LYS A 43 -1.65 13.20 -12.57
N THR A 44 -0.38 13.02 -12.86
CA THR A 44 0.73 13.66 -12.15
C THR A 44 1.56 14.40 -13.21
N ASP A 45 2.86 14.33 -13.18
CA ASP A 45 3.72 14.79 -14.29
C ASP A 45 3.48 13.97 -15.58
N GLN A 46 2.94 12.76 -15.42
CA GLN A 46 2.56 11.86 -16.49
C GLN A 46 1.24 11.17 -16.16
N ASP A 47 0.64 10.50 -17.15
CA ASP A 47 -0.53 9.65 -16.95
C ASP A 47 -0.15 8.43 -16.09
N CYS A 48 -0.87 8.19 -14.99
CA CYS A 48 -0.64 7.05 -14.12
C CYS A 48 -1.20 5.75 -14.74
N ILE A 49 -0.68 5.37 -15.89
CA ILE A 49 -1.07 4.14 -16.60
C ILE A 49 0.15 3.43 -17.18
N GLY A 50 0.16 2.11 -17.06
CA GLY A 50 1.16 1.23 -17.69
C GLY A 50 0.52 0.18 -18.58
N PHE A 51 1.16 -0.12 -19.71
CA PHE A 51 0.74 -1.14 -20.67
C PHE A 51 1.79 -2.24 -20.72
N TYR A 52 1.41 -3.45 -20.35
CA TYR A 52 2.33 -4.57 -20.17
C TYR A 52 1.93 -5.73 -21.08
N GLU A 53 2.87 -6.19 -21.93
CA GLU A 53 2.65 -7.36 -22.77
C GLU A 53 2.66 -8.63 -21.92
N GLY A 54 1.74 -9.52 -22.19
CA GLY A 54 1.58 -10.81 -21.51
C GLY A 54 0.17 -11.00 -20.93
N TYR A 55 -0.25 -12.25 -20.89
CA TYR A 55 -1.54 -12.63 -20.33
C TYR A 55 -1.50 -12.47 -18.80
N GLY A 56 -2.36 -11.63 -18.25
CA GLY A 56 -2.42 -11.38 -16.80
C GLY A 56 -1.35 -10.44 -16.26
N SER A 57 -0.48 -9.85 -17.12
CA SER A 57 0.61 -8.97 -16.69
C SER A 57 0.14 -7.76 -15.88
N GLY A 58 -1.01 -7.16 -16.22
CA GLY A 58 -1.58 -6.06 -15.43
C GLY A 58 -1.93 -6.48 -14.00
N HIS A 59 -2.51 -7.66 -13.81
CA HIS A 59 -2.78 -8.21 -12.47
C HIS A 59 -1.49 -8.55 -11.73
N PHE A 60 -0.48 -9.08 -12.44
CA PHE A 60 0.82 -9.35 -11.85
C PHE A 60 1.47 -8.08 -11.29
N ILE A 61 1.51 -7.02 -12.09
CA ILE A 61 2.05 -5.72 -11.65
C ILE A 61 1.27 -5.18 -10.45
N LYS A 62 -0.07 -5.24 -10.49
CA LYS A 62 -0.90 -4.80 -9.37
C LYS A 62 -0.66 -5.62 -8.11
N MET A 63 -0.48 -6.91 -8.21
CA MET A 63 -0.16 -7.80 -7.10
C MET A 63 1.19 -7.40 -6.46
N VAL A 64 2.23 -7.20 -7.27
CA VAL A 64 3.56 -6.78 -6.80
C VAL A 64 3.49 -5.40 -6.14
N HIS A 65 2.79 -4.45 -6.76
CA HIS A 65 2.52 -3.13 -6.18
C HIS A 65 1.93 -3.25 -4.77
N ASN A 66 0.91 -4.07 -4.58
CA ASN A 66 0.30 -4.26 -3.26
C ASN A 66 1.27 -4.92 -2.26
N GLY A 67 2.13 -5.83 -2.71
CA GLY A 67 3.18 -6.41 -1.87
C GLY A 67 4.17 -5.34 -1.37
N ILE A 68 4.56 -4.42 -2.24
CA ILE A 68 5.41 -3.28 -1.90
C ILE A 68 4.70 -2.36 -0.89
N GLU A 69 3.42 -2.06 -1.09
CA GLU A 69 2.62 -1.28 -0.14
C GLU A 69 2.58 -1.94 1.25
N TYR A 70 2.53 -3.27 1.33
CA TYR A 70 2.60 -3.97 2.62
C TYR A 70 3.93 -3.71 3.33
N ALA A 71 5.05 -3.79 2.58
CA ALA A 71 6.38 -3.50 3.14
C ALA A 71 6.48 -2.05 3.61
N GLU A 72 5.98 -1.10 2.83
CA GLU A 72 5.97 0.32 3.21
C GLU A 72 5.13 0.58 4.46
N MET A 73 3.93 0.01 4.55
CA MET A 73 3.08 0.13 5.74
C MET A 73 3.75 -0.45 6.99
N GLN A 74 4.45 -1.58 6.85
CA GLN A 74 5.17 -2.20 7.96
C GLN A 74 6.34 -1.32 8.43
N LEU A 75 7.12 -0.76 7.51
CA LEU A 75 8.20 0.17 7.84
C LEU A 75 7.69 1.42 8.56
N ILE A 76 6.56 1.98 8.11
CA ILE A 76 5.90 3.10 8.77
C ILE A 76 5.50 2.72 10.21
N ALA A 77 4.91 1.54 10.39
CA ALA A 77 4.49 1.05 11.70
C ALA A 77 5.69 0.84 12.64
N GLU A 78 6.79 0.27 12.16
CA GLU A 78 8.01 0.07 12.94
C GLU A 78 8.67 1.40 13.33
N ILE A 79 8.76 2.36 12.42
CA ILE A 79 9.27 3.70 12.71
C ILE A 79 8.37 4.39 13.75
N TYR A 80 7.06 4.29 13.60
CA TYR A 80 6.11 4.81 14.58
C TYR A 80 6.37 4.22 15.97
N GLU A 81 6.50 2.91 16.08
CA GLU A 81 6.73 2.21 17.35
C GLU A 81 8.07 2.62 17.98
N ILE A 82 9.15 2.72 17.21
CA ILE A 82 10.47 3.19 17.70
C ILE A 82 10.36 4.60 18.27
N LEU A 83 9.69 5.51 17.57
CA LEU A 83 9.51 6.88 18.01
C LEU A 83 8.61 6.97 19.26
N ARG A 84 7.55 6.17 19.35
CA ARG A 84 6.68 6.06 20.53
C ARG A 84 7.45 5.55 21.75
N ARG A 85 8.26 4.49 21.61
CA ARG A 85 9.14 3.99 22.68
C ARG A 85 10.18 5.02 23.11
N SER A 86 10.58 5.90 22.21
CA SER A 86 11.43 7.06 22.49
C SER A 86 10.67 8.23 23.15
N LYS A 87 9.41 7.99 23.60
CA LYS A 87 8.53 8.96 24.27
C LYS A 87 8.15 10.17 23.40
N LYS A 88 8.20 10.04 22.09
CA LYS A 88 7.71 11.07 21.18
C LYS A 88 6.18 11.12 21.19
N THR A 89 5.65 12.32 21.13
CA THR A 89 4.21 12.58 21.00
C THR A 89 3.75 12.30 19.57
N ASN A 90 2.45 12.08 19.36
CA ASN A 90 1.89 11.92 18.02
C ASN A 90 2.19 13.11 17.11
N GLU A 91 2.23 14.33 17.64
CA GLU A 91 2.56 15.53 16.88
C GLU A 91 4.03 15.55 16.44
N GLU A 92 4.97 15.18 17.33
CA GLU A 92 6.39 15.07 16.98
C GLU A 92 6.65 13.99 15.94
N ILE A 93 5.91 12.86 16.01
CA ILE A 93 6.00 11.78 15.04
C ILE A 93 5.40 12.22 13.70
N ALA A 94 4.28 12.91 13.71
CA ALA A 94 3.69 13.47 12.50
C ALA A 94 4.65 14.45 11.80
N ASN A 95 5.31 15.33 12.57
CA ASN A 95 6.32 16.24 12.04
C ASN A 95 7.52 15.49 11.44
N PHE A 96 7.93 14.37 12.05
CA PHE A 96 8.97 13.53 11.47
C PHE A 96 8.57 13.01 10.05
N PHE A 97 7.34 12.52 9.88
CA PHE A 97 6.85 12.07 8.58
C PHE A 97 6.68 13.22 7.58
N ASP A 98 6.28 14.42 8.02
CA ASP A 98 6.20 15.60 7.14
C ASP A 98 7.59 16.02 6.64
N ASN A 99 8.62 15.95 7.45
CA ASN A 99 9.99 16.28 7.05
C ASN A 99 10.54 15.34 5.96
N LEU A 100 10.10 14.07 5.93
CA LEU A 100 10.45 13.16 4.85
C LEU A 100 9.93 13.64 3.49
N LYS A 101 8.82 14.38 3.48
CA LYS A 101 8.27 14.99 2.27
C LYS A 101 9.20 16.08 1.70
N GLU A 102 9.76 16.91 2.55
CA GLU A 102 10.69 17.98 2.13
C GLU A 102 11.98 17.41 1.55
N GLU A 103 12.39 16.22 1.99
CA GLU A 103 13.57 15.51 1.50
C GLU A 103 13.34 14.68 0.22
N ASN A 104 12.21 14.86 -0.48
CA ASN A 104 11.80 14.01 -1.63
C ASN A 104 11.72 12.50 -1.30
N ARG A 105 11.43 12.16 -0.04
CA ARG A 105 11.26 10.80 0.46
C ARG A 105 9.82 10.53 0.87
N SER A 106 8.88 11.20 0.22
CA SER A 106 7.46 11.08 0.53
C SER A 106 6.78 10.07 -0.37
N SER A 107 5.77 9.42 0.20
CA SER A 107 4.77 8.65 -0.52
C SER A 107 3.39 9.06 -0.05
N TYR A 108 2.37 8.62 -0.78
CA TYR A 108 0.98 8.80 -0.35
C TYR A 108 0.74 8.23 1.06
N LEU A 109 1.32 7.06 1.38
CA LEU A 109 1.17 6.43 2.70
C LEU A 109 1.84 7.26 3.81
N ILE A 110 3.00 7.83 3.57
CA ILE A 110 3.67 8.74 4.50
C ILE A 110 2.82 9.99 4.74
N GLU A 111 2.28 10.57 3.68
CA GLU A 111 1.44 11.77 3.77
C GLU A 111 0.16 11.54 4.58
N ILE A 112 -0.55 10.44 4.34
CA ILE A 112 -1.76 10.13 5.10
C ILE A 112 -1.42 9.75 6.55
N THR A 113 -0.27 9.14 6.82
CA THR A 113 0.17 8.80 8.17
C THR A 113 0.33 10.05 9.03
N SER A 114 0.98 11.09 8.52
CA SER A 114 1.13 12.34 9.28
C SER A 114 -0.22 12.99 9.60
N LYS A 115 -1.19 12.90 8.68
CA LYS A 115 -2.55 13.40 8.89
C LYS A 115 -3.30 12.56 9.94
N ILE A 116 -3.21 11.23 9.88
CA ILE A 116 -3.86 10.31 10.82
C ILE A 116 -3.33 10.53 12.25
N LEU A 117 -2.03 10.72 12.41
CA LEU A 117 -1.40 10.94 13.70
C LEU A 117 -1.91 12.19 14.41
N ARG A 118 -2.39 13.19 13.66
CA ARG A 118 -2.99 14.42 14.19
C ARG A 118 -4.49 14.35 14.39
N GLN A 119 -5.14 13.33 13.83
CA GLN A 119 -6.59 13.21 13.85
C GLN A 119 -7.09 12.98 15.28
N LYS A 120 -7.99 13.83 15.75
CA LYS A 120 -8.66 13.69 17.03
C LYS A 120 -10.17 13.67 16.86
N LYS A 121 -10.83 12.89 17.72
CA LYS A 121 -12.27 12.90 17.91
C LYS A 121 -12.55 13.08 19.40
N ASP A 122 -13.34 14.07 19.75
CA ASP A 122 -13.70 14.40 21.15
C ASP A 122 -12.47 14.57 22.07
N GLY A 123 -11.34 15.06 21.51
CA GLY A 123 -10.09 15.30 22.23
C GLY A 123 -9.15 14.08 22.30
N VAL A 124 -9.60 12.91 21.92
CA VAL A 124 -8.81 11.66 21.89
C VAL A 124 -8.23 11.43 20.48
N TYR A 125 -7.01 10.97 20.41
CA TYR A 125 -6.43 10.62 19.11
C TYR A 125 -7.16 9.40 18.53
N VAL A 126 -7.60 9.51 17.26
CA VAL A 126 -8.28 8.41 16.56
C VAL A 126 -7.42 7.16 16.50
N LEU A 127 -6.10 7.33 16.42
CA LEU A 127 -5.16 6.22 16.41
C LEU A 127 -5.25 5.33 17.66
N ASP A 128 -5.52 5.92 18.83
CA ASP A 128 -5.62 5.18 20.10
C ASP A 128 -6.91 4.32 20.18
N GLU A 129 -7.89 4.58 19.30
CA GLU A 129 -9.14 3.81 19.19
C GLU A 129 -9.09 2.74 18.09
N ILE A 130 -8.04 2.73 17.26
CA ILE A 130 -7.90 1.76 16.17
C ILE A 130 -7.48 0.41 16.74
N LYS A 131 -8.17 -0.64 16.29
CA LYS A 131 -7.83 -2.00 16.69
C LYS A 131 -6.44 -2.40 16.21
N PRO A 132 -5.64 -3.12 17.04
CA PRO A 132 -4.24 -3.43 16.74
C PRO A 132 -4.08 -4.62 15.78
N PHE A 133 -4.89 -4.71 14.74
CA PHE A 133 -4.75 -5.75 13.73
C PHE A 133 -5.04 -5.22 12.32
N ALA A 134 -4.39 -5.81 11.33
CA ALA A 134 -4.56 -5.47 9.93
C ALA A 134 -5.11 -6.65 9.12
N SER A 135 -6.28 -6.46 8.50
CA SER A 135 -6.90 -7.49 7.65
C SER A 135 -6.05 -7.77 6.39
N ASN A 136 -6.17 -8.98 5.86
CA ASN A 136 -5.45 -9.42 4.66
C ASN A 136 -6.45 -9.76 3.56
N LYS A 137 -6.32 -9.11 2.40
CA LYS A 137 -7.15 -9.36 1.20
C LYS A 137 -6.53 -10.38 0.24
N GLY A 138 -5.41 -11.02 0.61
CA GLY A 138 -4.77 -12.09 -0.16
C GLY A 138 -3.66 -11.64 -1.13
N THR A 139 -3.59 -10.39 -1.54
CA THR A 139 -2.58 -9.93 -2.51
C THR A 139 -1.16 -9.97 -1.97
N GLY A 140 -0.94 -9.66 -0.69
CA GLY A 140 0.37 -9.79 -0.05
C GLY A 140 0.85 -11.26 -0.02
N LYS A 141 -0.03 -12.19 0.36
CA LYS A 141 0.23 -13.62 0.30
C LYS A 141 0.65 -14.07 -1.10
N LEU A 142 -0.14 -13.69 -2.10
CA LEU A 142 0.11 -14.06 -3.49
C LEU A 142 1.45 -13.50 -4.00
N THR A 143 1.85 -12.30 -3.57
CA THR A 143 3.16 -11.74 -3.91
C THR A 143 4.29 -12.59 -3.33
N VAL A 144 4.19 -12.99 -2.07
CA VAL A 144 5.18 -13.85 -1.42
C VAL A 144 5.26 -15.23 -2.10
N GLU A 145 4.13 -15.89 -2.32
CA GLU A 145 4.09 -17.18 -3.02
C GLU A 145 4.72 -17.11 -4.41
N THR A 146 4.41 -16.04 -5.14
CA THR A 146 4.96 -15.81 -6.48
C THR A 146 6.46 -15.56 -6.43
N SER A 147 6.95 -14.78 -5.46
CA SER A 147 8.38 -14.51 -5.31
C SER A 147 9.18 -15.79 -5.03
N LEU A 148 8.65 -16.68 -4.19
CA LEU A 148 9.25 -17.98 -3.90
C LEU A 148 9.29 -18.87 -5.15
N ASN A 149 8.18 -18.93 -5.90
CA ASN A 149 8.10 -19.71 -7.13
C ASN A 149 9.08 -19.22 -8.21
N LEU A 150 9.25 -17.90 -8.32
CA LEU A 150 10.18 -17.26 -9.24
C LEU A 150 11.63 -17.21 -8.71
N LYS A 151 11.87 -17.64 -7.47
CA LYS A 151 13.17 -17.55 -6.78
C LYS A 151 13.71 -16.12 -6.71
N VAL A 152 12.83 -15.14 -6.56
CA VAL A 152 13.18 -13.72 -6.38
C VAL A 152 13.06 -13.38 -4.90
N PRO A 153 14.15 -13.01 -4.20
CA PRO A 153 14.10 -12.66 -2.78
C PRO A 153 13.27 -11.38 -2.54
N THR A 154 12.29 -11.46 -1.64
CA THR A 154 11.47 -10.32 -1.22
C THR A 154 11.32 -10.28 0.30
N PRO A 155 12.43 -10.20 1.07
CA PRO A 155 12.40 -10.36 2.52
C PRO A 155 11.51 -9.33 3.23
N SER A 156 11.53 -8.06 2.81
CA SER A 156 10.71 -7.01 3.42
C SER A 156 9.20 -7.25 3.18
N ILE A 157 8.81 -7.72 2.00
CA ILE A 157 7.41 -8.04 1.69
C ILE A 157 6.95 -9.25 2.51
N TYR A 158 7.81 -10.26 2.64
CA TYR A 158 7.52 -11.43 3.45
C TYR A 158 7.36 -11.06 4.93
N ALA A 159 8.30 -10.29 5.49
CA ALA A 159 8.22 -9.84 6.88
C ALA A 159 6.95 -9.01 7.15
N ALA A 160 6.58 -8.14 6.25
CA ALA A 160 5.35 -7.34 6.35
C ALA A 160 4.08 -8.21 6.28
N TYR A 161 4.07 -9.23 5.41
CA TYR A 161 2.98 -10.19 5.36
C TYR A 161 2.88 -11.00 6.66
N ASP A 162 4.02 -11.49 7.17
CA ASP A 162 4.08 -12.26 8.42
C ASP A 162 3.59 -11.44 9.62
N ALA A 163 4.10 -10.22 9.80
CA ALA A 163 3.64 -9.30 10.84
C ALA A 163 2.12 -9.07 10.79
N ARG A 164 1.56 -8.95 9.58
CA ARG A 164 0.11 -8.81 9.38
C ARG A 164 -0.67 -10.07 9.75
N VAL A 165 -0.14 -11.25 9.46
CA VAL A 165 -0.74 -12.53 9.90
C VAL A 165 -0.70 -12.62 11.42
N GLN A 166 0.44 -12.32 12.04
CA GLN A 166 0.60 -12.32 13.49
C GLN A 166 -0.38 -11.35 14.17
N SER A 167 -0.58 -10.14 13.61
CA SER A 167 -1.52 -9.15 14.18
C SER A 167 -2.97 -9.65 14.26
N ASN A 168 -3.34 -10.69 13.53
CA ASN A 168 -4.67 -11.29 13.57
C ASN A 168 -4.79 -12.48 14.53
N ASN A 169 -3.70 -12.95 15.12
CA ASN A 169 -3.69 -14.03 16.11
C ASN A 169 -4.09 -13.48 17.47
N LYS A 170 -5.39 -13.47 17.76
CA LYS A 170 -5.94 -12.88 19.00
C LYS A 170 -5.42 -13.50 20.29
N ASN A 171 -4.97 -14.76 20.26
CA ASN A 171 -4.51 -15.46 21.46
C ASN A 171 -3.17 -14.92 21.99
N ASP A 172 -2.33 -14.35 21.12
CA ASP A 172 -1.01 -13.86 21.50
C ASP A 172 -1.07 -12.47 22.18
N TRP A 173 -2.13 -11.70 21.95
CA TRP A 173 -2.27 -10.34 22.50
C TRP A 173 -2.76 -10.31 23.95
N ASP A 174 -3.57 -11.30 24.34
CA ASP A 174 -4.10 -11.41 25.71
C ASP A 174 -3.01 -11.89 26.69
N GLU A 175 -2.01 -12.64 26.23
CA GLU A 175 -0.88 -13.09 27.05
C GLU A 175 0.17 -11.98 27.25
N ILE A 176 0.42 -11.14 26.24
CA ILE A 176 1.42 -10.06 26.29
C ILE A 176 0.97 -8.90 27.21
N ASN A 177 -0.32 -8.71 27.38
CA ASN A 177 -0.86 -7.65 28.26
C ASN A 177 -1.05 -8.09 29.72
N MET A 178 -0.62 -9.27 30.10
CA MET A 178 -0.70 -9.79 31.48
C MET A 178 0.64 -9.70 32.26
N GLU A 179 1.69 -9.14 31.66
CA GLU A 179 2.95 -8.77 32.32
C GLU A 179 3.08 -7.23 32.42
#